data_182c59bd7f280f42ea3f3f9454296812
#
_entry.id   182c59bd7f280f42ea3f3f9454296812
#
_cell.length_a   1.000
_cell.length_b   1.000
_cell.length_c   1.000
_cell.angle_alpha   90.00
_cell.angle_beta   90.00
_cell.angle_gamma   90.00
#
_symmetry.space_group_name_H-M   'P 1'
#
loop_
_entity.id
_entity.type
_entity.pdbx_description
1 polymer ?
#
loop_
_entity_poly.entity_id
_entity_poly.type
_entity_poly.pdbx_seq_one_letter_code
_entity_poly.pdbx_strand_id
1 'polypeptide(L)'
;NGLTPIAPLDQNGIYKEGFGEFTGKSAANVKDMVFASLKEKSLLIRVNKYTHRYPVCWRCGTELVFRLVDEWFISMDEIRPKMEKATNEMNWFPEFGKARELDWLKNMQDWMISKKRYYGLTLPIYACNCGHFDVIGSLEELKSRAVAGWDEFESSGASPHRPWVDVVRIACSNCGNTIKRIEDVGNAWLDAGIVPF
;
A
#
# COMPACT_ATOMS: atom_id res chain seq x y z
N ASN A 1 15.81 7.76 12.62
CA ASN A 1 16.12 7.49 14.03
C ASN A 1 16.91 6.19 14.23
N GLY A 2 17.22 5.42 13.16
CA GLY A 2 18.02 4.19 13.22
C GLY A 2 17.35 3.02 13.97
N LEU A 3 16.07 3.11 14.29
CA LEU A 3 15.33 2.04 14.96
C LEU A 3 14.86 1.00 13.93
N THR A 4 15.01 -0.27 14.26
CA THR A 4 14.51 -1.36 13.41
C THR A 4 12.98 -1.42 13.51
N PRO A 5 12.24 -1.37 12.39
CA PRO A 5 10.80 -1.51 12.41
C PRO A 5 10.42 -2.93 12.83
N ILE A 6 9.44 -3.04 13.72
CA ILE A 6 8.93 -4.32 14.20
C ILE A 6 7.52 -4.51 13.65
N ALA A 7 7.29 -5.61 12.91
CA ALA A 7 5.99 -6.00 12.35
C ALA A 7 5.43 -7.25 13.05
N PRO A 8 4.81 -7.09 14.23
CA PRO A 8 4.44 -8.22 15.09
C PRO A 8 3.24 -9.03 14.57
N LEU A 9 2.39 -8.42 13.72
CA LEU A 9 1.12 -9.01 13.32
C LEU A 9 1.16 -9.52 11.88
N ASP A 10 0.47 -10.62 11.64
CA ASP A 10 0.17 -11.12 10.30
C ASP A 10 -1.03 -10.38 9.66
N GLN A 11 -1.47 -10.81 8.47
CA GLN A 11 -2.60 -10.21 7.76
C GLN A 11 -3.95 -10.34 8.46
N ASN A 12 -4.09 -11.26 9.40
CA ASN A 12 -5.31 -11.49 10.18
C ASN A 12 -5.28 -10.79 11.55
N GLY A 13 -4.22 -10.01 11.84
CA GLY A 13 -4.03 -9.37 13.14
C GLY A 13 -3.59 -10.32 14.24
N ILE A 14 -2.98 -11.45 13.86
CA ILE A 14 -2.46 -12.48 14.78
C ILE A 14 -0.96 -12.23 15.01
N TYR A 15 -0.50 -12.34 16.25
CA TYR A 15 0.92 -12.24 16.57
C TYR A 15 1.72 -13.37 15.94
N LYS A 16 2.77 -13.00 15.19
CA LYS A 16 3.72 -13.93 14.56
C LYS A 16 4.57 -14.64 15.61
N GLU A 17 5.31 -15.64 15.18
CA GLU A 17 6.36 -16.26 16.00
C GLU A 17 7.40 -15.25 16.47
N GLY A 18 7.99 -15.49 17.64
CA GLY A 18 9.00 -14.61 18.26
C GLY A 18 8.42 -13.60 19.26
N PHE A 19 7.11 -13.53 19.46
CA PHE A 19 6.46 -12.63 20.42
C PHE A 19 6.03 -13.33 21.73
N GLY A 20 6.73 -14.40 22.10
CA GLY A 20 6.54 -15.11 23.36
C GLY A 20 5.09 -15.56 23.60
N GLU A 21 4.53 -15.20 24.75
CA GLU A 21 3.17 -15.57 25.16
C GLU A 21 2.05 -15.02 24.25
N PHE A 22 2.34 -14.02 23.41
CA PHE A 22 1.38 -13.42 22.47
C PHE A 22 1.33 -14.17 21.14
N THR A 23 2.34 -14.98 20.82
CA THR A 23 2.41 -15.75 19.56
C THR A 23 1.13 -16.54 19.32
N GLY A 24 0.57 -16.41 18.11
CA GLY A 24 -0.66 -17.09 17.69
C GLY A 24 -1.95 -16.47 18.25
N LYS A 25 -1.89 -15.37 19.02
CA LYS A 25 -3.07 -14.70 19.58
C LYS A 25 -3.44 -13.47 18.76
N SER A 26 -4.75 -13.17 18.72
CA SER A 26 -5.25 -11.97 18.09
C SER A 26 -4.91 -10.73 18.92
N ALA A 27 -4.48 -9.66 18.25
CA ALA A 27 -4.21 -8.36 18.87
C ALA A 27 -5.42 -7.82 19.65
N ALA A 28 -6.64 -8.12 19.21
CA ALA A 28 -7.87 -7.72 19.90
C ALA A 28 -8.03 -8.39 21.29
N ASN A 29 -7.42 -9.55 21.51
CA ASN A 29 -7.65 -10.39 22.69
C ASN A 29 -6.48 -10.40 23.70
N VAL A 30 -5.37 -9.71 23.43
CA VAL A 30 -4.17 -9.76 24.29
C VAL A 30 -4.09 -8.67 25.34
N LYS A 31 -5.03 -7.74 25.40
CA LYS A 31 -5.00 -6.57 26.28
C LYS A 31 -4.71 -6.91 27.74
N ASP A 32 -5.48 -7.84 28.30
CA ASP A 32 -5.35 -8.21 29.73
C ASP A 32 -4.04 -8.95 29.99
N MET A 33 -3.56 -9.73 29.02
CA MET A 33 -2.25 -10.38 29.09
C MET A 33 -1.11 -9.37 29.09
N VAL A 34 -1.20 -8.31 28.25
CA VAL A 34 -0.21 -7.23 28.23
C VAL A 34 -0.15 -6.55 29.60
N PHE A 35 -1.32 -6.24 30.21
CA PHE A 35 -1.35 -5.63 31.54
C PHE A 35 -0.78 -6.55 32.61
N ALA A 36 -1.07 -7.86 32.55
CA ALA A 36 -0.52 -8.84 33.48
C ALA A 36 1.02 -8.93 33.36
N SER A 37 1.53 -9.05 32.13
CA SER A 37 2.97 -9.11 31.85
C SER A 37 3.71 -7.84 32.30
N LEU A 38 3.14 -6.64 32.05
CA LEU A 38 3.73 -5.38 32.51
C LEU A 38 3.72 -5.26 34.02
N LYS A 39 2.67 -5.76 34.67
CA LYS A 39 2.58 -5.77 36.16
C LYS A 39 3.63 -6.69 36.77
N GLU A 40 3.77 -7.90 36.24
CA GLU A 40 4.78 -8.86 36.68
C GLU A 40 6.20 -8.30 36.57
N LYS A 41 6.49 -7.59 35.48
CA LYS A 41 7.79 -6.92 35.22
C LYS A 41 7.96 -5.62 36.00
N SER A 42 6.99 -5.21 36.84
CA SER A 42 6.98 -3.93 37.55
C SER A 42 7.10 -2.70 36.63
N LEU A 43 6.64 -2.81 35.37
CA LEU A 43 6.66 -1.76 34.36
C LEU A 43 5.30 -1.06 34.18
N LEU A 44 4.23 -1.56 34.84
CA LEU A 44 2.91 -0.97 34.75
C LEU A 44 2.76 0.20 35.72
N ILE A 45 2.72 1.44 35.22
CA ILE A 45 2.58 2.64 36.06
C ILE A 45 1.13 2.79 36.52
N ARG A 46 0.17 2.78 35.60
CA ARG A 46 -1.26 2.88 35.89
C ARG A 46 -2.10 2.50 34.67
N VAL A 47 -3.36 2.13 34.92
CA VAL A 47 -4.38 1.92 33.87
C VAL A 47 -5.52 2.91 34.09
N ASN A 48 -5.83 3.72 33.09
CA ASN A 48 -6.95 4.64 33.10
C ASN A 48 -7.98 4.22 32.06
N LYS A 49 -9.26 4.30 32.40
CA LYS A 49 -10.34 4.22 31.42
C LYS A 49 -10.49 5.58 30.74
N TYR A 50 -10.43 5.60 29.43
CA TYR A 50 -10.60 6.80 28.62
C TYR A 50 -11.57 6.52 27.47
N THR A 51 -12.69 7.21 27.44
CA THR A 51 -13.70 7.08 26.38
C THR A 51 -13.32 7.97 25.20
N HIS A 52 -13.10 7.35 24.04
CA HIS A 52 -12.78 8.07 22.81
C HIS A 52 -13.36 7.34 21.60
N ARG A 53 -13.40 8.04 20.47
CA ARG A 53 -13.75 7.39 19.18
C ARG A 53 -12.58 6.53 18.74
N TYR A 54 -12.89 5.31 18.30
CA TYR A 54 -11.90 4.38 17.74
C TYR A 54 -12.34 3.96 16.34
N PRO A 55 -11.43 3.87 15.35
CA PRO A 55 -11.78 3.47 14.01
C PRO A 55 -12.17 1.99 13.97
N VAL A 56 -13.30 1.72 13.36
CA VAL A 56 -13.82 0.37 13.14
C VAL A 56 -14.04 0.11 11.66
N CYS A 57 -14.01 -1.15 11.26
CA CYS A 57 -14.34 -1.55 9.91
C CYS A 57 -15.81 -1.22 9.60
N TRP A 58 -16.05 -0.43 8.56
CA TRP A 58 -17.40 -0.03 8.15
C TRP A 58 -18.31 -1.21 7.75
N ARG A 59 -17.70 -2.36 7.42
CA ARG A 59 -18.42 -3.56 6.96
C ARG A 59 -18.80 -4.51 8.11
N CYS A 60 -17.85 -4.81 9.01
CA CYS A 60 -18.04 -5.81 10.06
C CYS A 60 -17.99 -5.24 11.48
N GLY A 61 -17.73 -3.95 11.66
CA GLY A 61 -17.66 -3.31 12.97
C GLY A 61 -16.42 -3.66 13.81
N THR A 62 -15.52 -4.49 13.29
CA THR A 62 -14.29 -4.88 14.03
C THR A 62 -13.36 -3.69 14.17
N GLU A 63 -12.75 -3.52 15.34
CA GLU A 63 -11.72 -2.50 15.60
C GLU A 63 -10.52 -2.69 14.66
N LEU A 64 -10.01 -1.58 14.12
CA LEU A 64 -8.83 -1.60 13.27
C LEU A 64 -7.57 -1.73 14.11
N VAL A 65 -6.57 -2.42 13.56
CA VAL A 65 -5.23 -2.54 14.17
C VAL A 65 -4.19 -1.88 13.27
N PHE A 66 -3.17 -1.27 13.88
CA PHE A 66 -2.02 -0.77 13.16
C PHE A 66 -1.08 -1.92 12.81
N ARG A 67 -0.66 -1.97 11.55
CA ARG A 67 0.23 -3.00 11.04
C ARG A 67 1.18 -2.41 10.00
N LEU A 68 2.44 -2.82 10.06
CA LEU A 68 3.39 -2.56 8.97
C LEU A 68 3.12 -3.54 7.83
N VAL A 69 3.03 -3.03 6.63
CA VAL A 69 2.84 -3.79 5.39
C VAL A 69 3.70 -3.20 4.28
N ASP A 70 4.15 -4.07 3.38
CA ASP A 70 4.82 -3.62 2.16
C ASP A 70 3.77 -3.13 1.18
N GLU A 71 3.91 -1.91 0.70
CA GLU A 71 3.04 -1.25 -0.25
C GLU A 71 3.87 -0.52 -1.30
N TRP A 72 3.25 -0.19 -2.42
CA TRP A 72 3.87 0.59 -3.48
C TRP A 72 3.51 2.07 -3.33
N PHE A 73 4.52 2.92 -3.47
CA PHE A 73 4.39 4.36 -3.30
C PHE A 73 4.93 5.09 -4.53
N ILE A 74 4.30 6.22 -4.86
CA ILE A 74 4.91 7.23 -5.73
C ILE A 74 5.68 8.18 -4.81
N SER A 75 6.99 8.32 -5.05
CA SER A 75 7.79 9.33 -4.36
C SER A 75 7.35 10.73 -4.77
N MET A 76 7.04 11.56 -3.78
CA MET A 76 6.52 12.91 -4.02
C MET A 76 7.64 13.96 -4.03
N ASP A 77 8.86 13.62 -3.67
CA ASP A 77 9.94 14.59 -3.50
C ASP A 77 10.29 15.34 -4.81
N GLU A 78 10.32 14.63 -5.94
CA GLU A 78 10.58 15.24 -7.25
C GLU A 78 9.36 15.95 -7.85
N ILE A 79 8.15 15.54 -7.46
CA ILE A 79 6.89 16.05 -7.99
C ILE A 79 6.44 17.30 -7.23
N ARG A 80 6.67 17.33 -5.92
CA ARG A 80 6.22 18.42 -5.02
C ARG A 80 6.58 19.82 -5.51
N PRO A 81 7.84 20.12 -5.93
CA PRO A 81 8.18 21.44 -6.41
C PRO A 81 7.39 21.87 -7.67
N LYS A 82 7.07 20.89 -8.54
CA LYS A 82 6.27 21.16 -9.75
C LYS A 82 4.82 21.48 -9.39
N MET A 83 4.26 20.77 -8.41
CA MET A 83 2.91 21.02 -7.88
C MET A 83 2.83 22.37 -7.17
N GLU A 84 3.82 22.72 -6.34
CA GLU A 84 3.91 24.03 -5.69
C GLU A 84 3.96 25.17 -6.73
N LYS A 85 4.73 25.00 -7.79
CA LYS A 85 4.78 25.97 -8.88
C LYS A 85 3.40 26.13 -9.54
N ALA A 86 2.75 25.03 -9.93
CA ALA A 86 1.42 25.05 -10.54
C ALA A 86 0.39 25.71 -9.60
N THR A 87 0.41 25.38 -8.29
CA THR A 87 -0.45 25.99 -7.27
C THR A 87 -0.26 27.50 -7.20
N ASN A 88 0.97 28.00 -7.34
CA ASN A 88 1.27 29.43 -7.32
C ASN A 88 0.79 30.18 -8.59
N GLU A 89 0.73 29.49 -9.71
CA GLU A 89 0.29 30.03 -11.00
C GLU A 89 -1.25 30.05 -11.16
N MET A 90 -1.97 29.28 -10.34
CA MET A 90 -3.44 29.21 -10.38
C MET A 90 -4.11 30.40 -9.70
N ASN A 91 -5.28 30.78 -10.22
CA ASN A 91 -6.17 31.72 -9.56
C ASN A 91 -7.06 31.02 -8.54
N TRP A 92 -6.91 31.38 -7.28
CA TRP A 92 -7.63 30.77 -6.17
C TRP A 92 -8.84 31.59 -5.74
N PHE A 93 -9.99 30.94 -5.67
CA PHE A 93 -11.20 31.52 -5.11
C PHE A 93 -11.86 30.51 -4.14
N PRO A 94 -11.94 30.80 -2.83
CA PRO A 94 -11.38 31.99 -2.14
C PRO A 94 -9.85 31.95 -2.05
N GLU A 95 -9.22 33.10 -1.93
CA GLU A 95 -7.75 33.26 -1.96
C GLU A 95 -7.01 32.43 -0.90
N PHE A 96 -7.60 32.24 0.28
CA PHE A 96 -7.00 31.43 1.34
C PHE A 96 -6.77 29.95 0.95
N GLY A 97 -7.44 29.45 -0.06
CA GLY A 97 -7.26 28.09 -0.60
C GLY A 97 -5.80 27.84 -1.00
N LYS A 98 -5.15 28.83 -1.62
CA LYS A 98 -3.75 28.75 -2.03
C LYS A 98 -2.81 28.45 -0.86
N ALA A 99 -2.95 29.18 0.22
CA ALA A 99 -2.10 28.99 1.40
C ALA A 99 -2.28 27.59 2.04
N ARG A 100 -3.52 27.09 2.06
CA ARG A 100 -3.83 25.73 2.56
C ARG A 100 -3.26 24.64 1.67
N GLU A 101 -3.35 24.80 0.36
CA GLU A 101 -2.79 23.86 -0.60
C GLU A 101 -1.27 23.79 -0.48
N LEU A 102 -0.59 24.92 -0.43
CA LEU A 102 0.86 24.99 -0.26
C LEU A 102 1.32 24.36 1.06
N ASP A 103 0.59 24.58 2.16
CA ASP A 103 0.87 23.94 3.44
C ASP A 103 0.68 22.41 3.38
N TRP A 104 -0.38 21.97 2.71
CA TRP A 104 -0.62 20.54 2.48
C TRP A 104 0.51 19.90 1.65
N LEU A 105 0.91 20.51 0.53
CA LEU A 105 2.01 20.03 -0.32
C LEU A 105 3.33 19.94 0.45
N LYS A 106 3.63 20.92 1.29
CA LYS A 106 4.84 20.93 2.12
C LYS A 106 4.89 19.76 3.10
N ASN A 107 3.75 19.33 3.63
CA ASN A 107 3.64 18.26 4.62
C ASN A 107 3.24 16.91 4.00
N MET A 108 3.01 16.85 2.69
CA MET A 108 2.58 15.65 1.98
C MET A 108 3.67 14.59 2.00
N GLN A 109 3.29 13.38 2.40
CA GLN A 109 4.13 12.19 2.34
C GLN A 109 4.06 11.53 0.95
N ASP A 110 4.91 10.52 0.71
CA ASP A 110 4.83 9.68 -0.48
C ASP A 110 3.43 9.07 -0.62
N TRP A 111 2.94 9.00 -1.84
CA TRP A 111 1.58 8.55 -2.10
C TRP A 111 1.49 7.04 -2.25
N MET A 112 0.85 6.38 -1.30
CA MET A 112 0.56 4.95 -1.37
C MET A 112 -0.48 4.65 -2.45
N ILE A 113 -0.07 3.96 -3.50
CA ILE A 113 -0.91 3.65 -4.68
C ILE A 113 -1.44 2.22 -4.70
N SER A 114 -0.89 1.29 -3.93
CA SER A 114 -1.31 -0.10 -3.92
C SER A 114 -2.38 -0.41 -2.87
N LYS A 115 -3.17 -1.45 -3.16
CA LYS A 115 -4.16 -2.02 -2.24
C LYS A 115 -4.15 -3.54 -2.36
N LYS A 116 -4.16 -4.20 -1.22
CA LYS A 116 -4.25 -5.66 -1.11
C LYS A 116 -5.70 -6.14 -1.26
N ARG A 117 -6.24 -5.92 -2.47
CA ARG A 117 -7.60 -6.33 -2.87
C ARG A 117 -7.51 -7.20 -4.10
N TYR A 118 -8.55 -7.99 -4.34
CA TYR A 118 -8.61 -8.81 -5.55
C TYR A 118 -8.99 -7.98 -6.78
N TYR A 119 -10.03 -7.17 -6.68
CA TYR A 119 -10.57 -6.40 -7.79
C TYR A 119 -10.26 -4.91 -7.67
N GLY A 120 -9.93 -4.30 -8.81
CA GLY A 120 -9.61 -2.89 -8.99
C GLY A 120 -8.70 -2.68 -10.19
N LEU A 121 -8.20 -1.47 -10.40
CA LEU A 121 -7.16 -1.18 -11.40
C LEU A 121 -5.91 -2.00 -11.07
N THR A 122 -5.54 -2.91 -11.96
CA THR A 122 -4.32 -3.71 -11.77
C THR A 122 -3.08 -2.84 -11.96
N LEU A 123 -2.20 -2.82 -10.98
CA LEU A 123 -0.94 -2.10 -11.11
C LEU A 123 -0.02 -2.86 -12.08
N PRO A 124 0.48 -2.22 -13.15
CA PRO A 124 1.29 -2.87 -14.18
C PRO A 124 2.77 -3.00 -13.75
N ILE A 125 3.00 -3.43 -12.52
CA ILE A 125 4.33 -3.55 -11.91
C ILE A 125 4.73 -5.01 -11.89
N TYR A 126 5.91 -5.31 -12.45
CA TYR A 126 6.50 -6.64 -12.52
C TYR A 126 7.77 -6.67 -11.66
N ALA A 127 7.69 -7.27 -10.48
CA ALA A 127 8.78 -7.28 -9.51
C ALA A 127 9.64 -8.54 -9.63
N CYS A 128 10.95 -8.37 -9.49
CA CYS A 128 11.95 -9.43 -9.58
C CYS A 128 12.65 -9.66 -8.23
N ASN A 129 13.02 -10.91 -7.95
CA ASN A 129 13.81 -11.26 -6.76
C ASN A 129 15.23 -10.65 -6.76
N CYS A 130 15.70 -10.11 -7.90
CA CYS A 130 16.98 -9.37 -7.95
C CYS A 130 16.87 -7.94 -7.37
N GLY A 131 15.69 -7.54 -6.88
CA GLY A 131 15.41 -6.21 -6.36
C GLY A 131 14.99 -5.18 -7.41
N HIS A 132 15.03 -5.54 -8.70
CA HIS A 132 14.56 -4.69 -9.79
C HIS A 132 13.05 -4.87 -10.01
N PHE A 133 12.40 -3.85 -10.56
CA PHE A 133 11.02 -3.93 -11.04
C PHE A 133 10.86 -3.17 -12.37
N ASP A 134 9.97 -3.68 -13.19
CA ASP A 134 9.56 -3.07 -14.45
C ASP A 134 8.13 -2.57 -14.34
N VAL A 135 7.83 -1.41 -14.93
CA VAL A 135 6.47 -0.86 -15.05
C VAL A 135 6.08 -0.84 -16.52
N ILE A 136 4.96 -1.44 -16.86
CA ILE A 136 4.47 -1.57 -18.24
C ILE A 136 3.46 -0.45 -18.51
N GLY A 137 3.73 0.37 -19.53
CA GLY A 137 2.92 1.55 -19.84
C GLY A 137 1.73 1.29 -20.77
N SER A 138 1.71 0.18 -21.53
CA SER A 138 0.62 -0.13 -22.46
C SER A 138 0.48 -1.63 -22.73
N LEU A 139 -0.64 -2.03 -23.38
CA LEU A 139 -0.83 -3.42 -23.81
C LEU A 139 0.13 -3.80 -24.95
N GLU A 140 0.49 -2.86 -25.83
CA GLU A 140 1.47 -3.05 -26.89
C GLU A 140 2.85 -3.34 -26.30
N GLU A 141 3.25 -2.58 -25.29
CA GLU A 141 4.49 -2.84 -24.56
C GLU A 141 4.44 -4.21 -23.87
N LEU A 142 3.33 -4.52 -23.20
CA LEU A 142 3.15 -5.83 -22.55
C LEU A 142 3.31 -6.97 -23.55
N LYS A 143 2.67 -6.86 -24.73
CA LYS A 143 2.77 -7.84 -25.81
C LYS A 143 4.21 -8.03 -26.27
N SER A 144 4.91 -6.94 -26.52
CA SER A 144 6.29 -6.96 -27.03
C SER A 144 7.28 -7.57 -26.03
N ARG A 145 7.00 -7.47 -24.73
CA ARG A 145 7.85 -7.96 -23.65
C ARG A 145 7.40 -9.31 -23.09
N ALA A 146 6.24 -9.82 -23.50
CA ALA A 146 5.70 -11.08 -23.03
C ALA A 146 6.59 -12.24 -23.44
N VAL A 147 7.01 -13.07 -22.50
CA VAL A 147 7.75 -14.33 -22.73
C VAL A 147 6.86 -15.56 -22.51
N ALA A 148 5.70 -15.39 -21.85
CA ALA A 148 4.70 -16.44 -21.66
C ALA A 148 3.32 -15.85 -21.34
N GLY A 149 2.25 -16.63 -21.58
CA GLY A 149 0.88 -16.30 -21.19
C GLY A 149 0.16 -15.29 -22.10
N TRP A 150 0.79 -14.78 -23.16
CA TRP A 150 0.14 -13.79 -24.02
C TRP A 150 -1.07 -14.38 -24.77
N ASP A 151 -0.94 -15.55 -25.38
CA ASP A 151 -2.03 -16.18 -26.15
C ASP A 151 -3.25 -16.49 -25.27
N GLU A 152 -3.02 -16.92 -24.03
CA GLU A 152 -4.06 -17.14 -23.04
C GLU A 152 -4.75 -15.83 -22.67
N PHE A 153 -3.99 -14.78 -22.41
CA PHE A 153 -4.51 -13.45 -22.14
C PHE A 153 -5.34 -12.89 -23.30
N GLU A 154 -4.83 -12.97 -24.52
CA GLU A 154 -5.51 -12.48 -25.73
C GLU A 154 -6.80 -13.25 -25.99
N SER A 155 -6.77 -14.58 -25.87
CA SER A 155 -7.96 -15.45 -26.05
C SER A 155 -9.03 -15.25 -24.98
N SER A 156 -8.67 -14.77 -23.78
CA SER A 156 -9.61 -14.44 -22.70
C SER A 156 -10.25 -13.05 -22.84
N GLY A 157 -9.98 -12.34 -23.95
CA GLY A 157 -10.52 -11.01 -24.22
C GLY A 157 -9.60 -9.86 -23.80
N ALA A 158 -8.34 -10.13 -23.46
CA ALA A 158 -7.28 -9.16 -23.16
C ALA A 158 -7.68 -8.11 -22.11
N SER A 159 -8.47 -8.52 -21.11
CA SER A 159 -8.88 -7.64 -20.02
C SER A 159 -7.69 -7.29 -19.11
N PRO A 160 -7.37 -6.00 -18.86
CA PRO A 160 -6.29 -5.61 -17.98
C PRO A 160 -6.57 -5.91 -16.50
N HIS A 161 -7.73 -6.49 -16.18
CA HIS A 161 -8.10 -6.85 -14.81
C HIS A 161 -7.64 -8.26 -14.42
N ARG A 162 -7.60 -8.51 -13.12
CA ARG A 162 -7.42 -9.86 -12.57
C ARG A 162 -8.65 -10.74 -12.85
N PRO A 163 -8.48 -12.03 -13.10
CA PRO A 163 -7.20 -12.78 -13.12
C PRO A 163 -6.48 -12.74 -14.48
N TRP A 164 -7.09 -12.13 -15.48
CA TRP A 164 -6.71 -12.25 -16.89
C TRP A 164 -5.26 -11.80 -17.15
N VAL A 165 -4.91 -10.57 -16.76
CA VAL A 165 -3.57 -10.03 -16.96
C VAL A 165 -2.49 -10.74 -16.13
N ASP A 166 -2.88 -11.44 -15.07
CA ASP A 166 -1.94 -12.14 -14.18
C ASP A 166 -1.26 -13.36 -14.81
N VAL A 167 -1.75 -13.85 -15.96
CA VAL A 167 -1.13 -14.99 -16.68
C VAL A 167 0.12 -14.55 -17.45
N VAL A 168 0.21 -13.27 -17.85
CA VAL A 168 1.32 -12.78 -18.66
C VAL A 168 2.60 -12.69 -17.82
N ARG A 169 3.68 -13.19 -18.40
CA ARG A 169 5.05 -13.12 -17.83
C ARG A 169 5.93 -12.31 -18.77
N ILE A 170 6.84 -11.53 -18.17
CA ILE A 170 7.86 -10.80 -18.92
C ILE A 170 9.26 -11.20 -18.45
N ALA A 171 10.27 -10.89 -19.26
CA ALA A 171 11.65 -10.98 -18.79
C ALA A 171 12.02 -9.72 -18.00
N CYS A 172 12.65 -9.88 -16.83
CA CYS A 172 13.20 -8.79 -16.05
C CYS A 172 14.27 -8.06 -16.88
N SER A 173 14.17 -6.75 -17.00
CA SER A 173 15.11 -5.95 -17.79
C SER A 173 16.53 -5.93 -17.21
N ASN A 174 16.70 -6.23 -15.93
CA ASN A 174 18.01 -6.26 -15.27
C ASN A 174 18.70 -7.63 -15.33
N CYS A 175 17.99 -8.73 -15.07
CA CYS A 175 18.63 -10.06 -14.92
C CYS A 175 18.11 -11.13 -15.89
N GLY A 176 17.12 -10.81 -16.73
CA GLY A 176 16.51 -11.71 -17.70
C GLY A 176 15.59 -12.79 -17.13
N ASN A 177 15.46 -12.90 -15.81
CA ASN A 177 14.57 -13.87 -15.20
C ASN A 177 13.11 -13.60 -15.58
N THR A 178 12.34 -14.66 -15.81
CA THR A 178 10.90 -14.56 -16.04
C THR A 178 10.20 -14.11 -14.75
N ILE A 179 9.45 -13.02 -14.84
CA ILE A 179 8.76 -12.40 -13.70
C ILE A 179 7.27 -12.24 -13.97
N LYS A 180 6.51 -12.18 -12.88
CA LYS A 180 5.07 -11.95 -12.90
C LYS A 180 4.72 -10.55 -12.37
N ARG A 181 3.54 -10.07 -12.75
CA ARG A 181 2.95 -8.87 -12.16
C ARG A 181 2.74 -9.08 -10.65
N ILE A 182 2.85 -8.00 -9.88
CA ILE A 182 2.44 -8.00 -8.47
C ILE A 182 0.93 -8.24 -8.34
N GLU A 183 0.49 -8.79 -7.22
CA GLU A 183 -0.93 -9.11 -7.03
C GLU A 183 -1.78 -7.90 -6.64
N ASP A 184 -1.13 -6.81 -6.25
CA ASP A 184 -1.80 -5.60 -5.79
C ASP A 184 -2.59 -4.91 -6.90
N VAL A 185 -3.66 -4.21 -6.48
CA VAL A 185 -4.46 -3.33 -7.33
C VAL A 185 -4.26 -1.87 -6.91
N GLY A 186 -4.61 -0.94 -7.78
CA GLY A 186 -4.49 0.48 -7.53
C GLY A 186 -5.45 0.99 -6.46
N ASN A 187 -5.03 2.05 -5.78
CA ASN A 187 -5.91 2.86 -4.97
C ASN A 187 -6.97 3.51 -5.86
N ALA A 188 -8.23 3.56 -5.43
CA ALA A 188 -9.32 4.17 -6.17
C ALA A 188 -9.08 5.65 -6.53
N TRP A 189 -8.29 6.37 -5.75
CA TRP A 189 -7.88 7.73 -6.07
C TRP A 189 -6.87 7.82 -7.22
N LEU A 190 -6.15 6.73 -7.52
CA LEU A 190 -5.32 6.66 -8.71
C LEU A 190 -6.20 6.64 -9.97
N ASP A 191 -7.29 5.86 -9.98
CA ASP A 191 -8.28 5.88 -11.05
C ASP A 191 -8.84 7.28 -11.28
N ALA A 192 -9.21 7.98 -10.19
CA ALA A 192 -9.71 9.35 -10.28
C ALA A 192 -8.66 10.33 -10.80
N GLY A 193 -7.39 10.15 -10.44
CA GLY A 193 -6.27 11.01 -10.84
C GLY A 193 -5.92 10.92 -12.32
N ILE A 194 -6.20 9.78 -12.97
CA ILE A 194 -5.89 9.58 -14.40
C ILE A 194 -7.03 9.97 -15.34
N VAL A 195 -8.21 10.38 -14.82
CA VAL A 195 -9.37 10.77 -15.65
C VAL A 195 -9.06 11.86 -16.69
N PRO A 196 -8.17 12.86 -16.46
CA PRO A 196 -7.81 13.85 -17.46
C PRO A 196 -7.02 13.32 -18.66
N PHE A 197 -6.50 12.09 -18.59
CA PHE A 197 -5.67 11.43 -19.60
C PHE A 197 -6.44 10.29 -20.29
#